data_5a53207ce8b90afc9a57b69655bde331
#
_entry.id   5a53207ce8b90afc9a57b69655bde331
#
_cell.length_a   1.000
_cell.length_b   1.000
_cell.length_c   1.000
_cell.angle_alpha   90.00
_cell.angle_beta   90.00
_cell.angle_gamma   90.00
#
_symmetry.space_group_name_H-M   'P 1'
#
loop_
_entity.id
_entity.type
_entity.pdbx_description
1 polymer ?
#
loop_
_entity_poly.entity_id
_entity_poly.type
_entity_poly.pdbx_seq_one_letter_code
_entity_poly.pdbx_strand_id
1 'polypeptide(L)'
;IFTEKKDDMINLYSKQIISSTDPYLWMNAAEVTFLRAEGALRGWDMGGEPQALYEKAIALSFEERGATGADKYVKDAEKKPVKYVDPMGAYSADAVSEITIAWEQGAGKEIFERNLERIITQKWIAIFPLGLEAWAEHRRTGYPRLLPAVENKDPNNSVDIAIGPRRLPYPADEYNSNACLLYTSPS
;
A
#
# COMPACT_ATOMS: atom_id res chain seq x y z
N ILE A 1 -20.57 -20.56 -10.86
CA ILE A 1 -19.30 -21.00 -10.26
C ILE A 1 -19.01 -20.26 -8.93
N PHE A 2 -19.48 -19.02 -8.75
CA PHE A 2 -19.26 -18.24 -7.52
C PHE A 2 -20.30 -18.49 -6.40
N THR A 3 -21.39 -19.17 -6.67
CA THR A 3 -22.49 -19.30 -5.71
C THR A 3 -22.30 -20.45 -4.70
N GLU A 4 -21.63 -21.51 -5.06
CA GLU A 4 -21.44 -22.68 -4.16
C GLU A 4 -20.25 -22.56 -3.19
N LYS A 5 -19.28 -21.67 -3.50
CA LYS A 5 -18.05 -21.48 -2.68
C LYS A 5 -18.04 -20.21 -1.85
N LYS A 6 -19.11 -19.40 -1.88
CA LYS A 6 -19.15 -18.10 -1.20
C LYS A 6 -19.05 -18.22 0.32
N ASP A 7 -19.68 -19.22 0.90
CA ASP A 7 -19.66 -19.43 2.35
C ASP A 7 -18.32 -19.96 2.86
N ASP A 8 -17.64 -20.79 2.06
CA ASP A 8 -16.29 -21.26 2.38
C ASP A 8 -15.26 -20.13 2.29
N MET A 9 -15.39 -19.23 1.32
CA MET A 9 -14.48 -18.08 1.16
C MET A 9 -14.62 -17.07 2.30
N ILE A 10 -15.81 -16.85 2.84
CA ILE A 10 -16.04 -15.91 3.95
C ILE A 10 -15.24 -16.30 5.20
N ASN A 11 -15.00 -17.58 5.41
CA ASN A 11 -14.27 -18.08 6.57
C ASN A 11 -12.75 -18.09 6.39
N LEU A 12 -12.25 -17.85 5.17
CA LEU A 12 -10.82 -17.86 4.85
C LEU A 12 -10.14 -16.49 5.05
N TYR A 13 -10.92 -15.42 5.13
CA TYR A 13 -10.41 -14.06 5.26
C TYR A 13 -10.70 -13.48 6.64
N SER A 14 -9.79 -12.62 7.11
CA SER A 14 -10.03 -11.84 8.32
C SER A 14 -11.29 -10.98 8.15
N LYS A 15 -12.18 -11.05 9.12
CA LYS A 15 -13.37 -10.20 9.14
C LYS A 15 -13.01 -8.82 9.66
N GLN A 16 -13.35 -7.81 8.89
CA GLN A 16 -13.26 -6.44 9.34
C GLN A 16 -14.42 -6.15 10.30
N ILE A 17 -14.12 -5.65 11.49
CA ILE A 17 -15.11 -5.21 12.46
C ILE A 17 -15.30 -3.72 12.26
N ILE A 18 -16.32 -3.33 11.50
CA ILE A 18 -16.71 -1.94 11.27
C ILE A 18 -18.19 -1.80 11.62
N SER A 19 -18.49 -0.82 12.47
CA SER A 19 -19.86 -0.39 12.77
C SER A 19 -20.25 0.79 11.87
N SER A 20 -21.54 0.91 11.56
CA SER A 20 -22.07 2.09 10.84
C SER A 20 -21.94 3.40 11.63
N THR A 21 -21.62 3.31 12.93
CA THR A 21 -21.40 4.45 13.83
C THR A 21 -19.94 4.77 14.07
N ASP A 22 -19.02 3.98 13.50
CA ASP A 22 -17.60 4.25 13.66
C ASP A 22 -17.21 5.56 12.97
N PRO A 23 -16.27 6.33 13.55
CA PRO A 23 -15.76 7.54 12.91
C PRO A 23 -15.12 7.22 11.56
N TYR A 24 -15.40 8.04 10.56
CA TYR A 24 -14.71 7.93 9.28
C TYR A 24 -13.31 8.54 9.38
N LEU A 25 -12.30 7.73 9.10
CA LEU A 25 -10.92 8.17 9.06
C LEU A 25 -10.68 9.02 7.80
N TRP A 26 -10.28 10.29 7.97
CA TRP A 26 -9.88 11.17 6.88
C TRP A 26 -8.37 11.23 6.72
N MET A 27 -7.68 11.37 7.83
CA MET A 27 -6.23 11.48 7.93
C MET A 27 -5.84 11.17 9.38
N ASN A 28 -4.74 10.46 9.57
CA ASN A 28 -4.25 10.19 10.92
C ASN A 28 -2.84 10.75 11.16
N ALA A 29 -2.45 10.82 12.42
CA ALA A 29 -1.14 11.32 12.82
C ALA A 29 0.02 10.44 12.31
N ALA A 30 -0.22 9.15 12.18
CA ALA A 30 0.75 8.21 11.61
C ALA A 30 1.04 8.52 10.14
N GLU A 31 0.00 8.76 9.33
CA GLU A 31 0.14 9.13 7.92
C GLU A 31 1.00 10.37 7.73
N VAL A 32 0.67 11.46 8.44
CA VAL A 32 1.44 12.72 8.38
C VAL A 32 2.89 12.49 8.78
N THR A 33 3.12 11.65 9.80
CA THR A 33 4.47 11.37 10.28
C THR A 33 5.26 10.51 9.28
N PHE A 34 4.63 9.58 8.57
CA PHE A 34 5.25 8.85 7.46
C PHE A 34 5.61 9.77 6.29
N LEU A 35 4.75 10.73 5.93
CA LEU A 35 5.07 11.74 4.90
C LEU A 35 6.27 12.59 5.30
N ARG A 36 6.38 12.95 6.59
CA ARG A 36 7.56 13.63 7.12
C ARG A 36 8.81 12.74 7.06
N ALA A 37 8.68 11.45 7.38
CA ALA A 37 9.79 10.49 7.27
C ALA A 37 10.30 10.38 5.83
N GLU A 38 9.40 10.33 4.84
CA GLU A 38 9.76 10.35 3.43
C GLU A 38 10.46 11.66 3.05
N GLY A 39 9.91 12.81 3.45
CA GLY A 39 10.52 14.12 3.19
C GLY A 39 11.93 14.22 3.76
N ALA A 40 12.13 13.77 5.01
CA ALA A 40 13.44 13.72 5.65
C ALA A 40 14.40 12.77 4.93
N LEU A 41 13.93 11.60 4.48
CA LEU A 41 14.73 10.66 3.67
C LEU A 41 15.18 11.30 2.34
N ARG A 42 14.38 12.20 1.78
CA ARG A 42 14.70 12.98 0.58
C ARG A 42 15.61 14.19 0.85
N GLY A 43 16.02 14.41 2.10
CA GLY A 43 16.90 15.51 2.52
C GLY A 43 16.17 16.83 2.81
N TRP A 44 14.84 16.80 2.98
CA TRP A 44 14.08 18.00 3.36
C TRP A 44 14.06 18.18 4.88
N ASP A 45 14.01 19.42 5.34
CA ASP A 45 13.84 19.70 6.77
C ASP A 45 12.41 19.39 7.22
N MET A 46 12.22 18.22 7.80
CA MET A 46 10.94 17.72 8.30
C MET A 46 10.87 17.69 9.83
N GLY A 47 11.82 18.35 10.51
CA GLY A 47 11.85 18.43 11.96
C GLY A 47 12.19 17.11 12.66
N GLY A 48 13.03 16.29 12.04
CA GLY A 48 13.53 15.04 12.60
C GLY A 48 14.23 14.15 11.59
N GLU A 49 15.02 13.22 12.11
CA GLU A 49 15.72 12.23 11.29
C GLU A 49 14.73 11.22 10.66
N PRO A 50 15.00 10.72 9.44
CA PRO A 50 14.09 9.82 8.74
C PRO A 50 13.72 8.58 9.56
N GLN A 51 14.70 7.93 10.17
CA GLN A 51 14.48 6.76 11.01
C GLN A 51 13.58 7.09 12.22
N ALA A 52 13.89 8.16 12.95
CA ALA A 52 13.13 8.55 14.12
C ALA A 52 11.66 8.87 13.78
N LEU A 53 11.44 9.53 12.66
CA LEU A 53 10.09 9.82 12.16
C LEU A 53 9.35 8.55 11.71
N TYR A 54 10.04 7.62 11.05
CA TYR A 54 9.49 6.32 10.66
C TYR A 54 9.05 5.49 11.88
N GLU A 55 9.92 5.34 12.88
CA GLU A 55 9.62 4.60 14.10
C GLU A 55 8.48 5.26 14.90
N LYS A 56 8.46 6.60 14.96
CA LYS A 56 7.38 7.37 15.57
C LYS A 56 6.05 7.14 14.85
N ALA A 57 6.05 7.12 13.53
CA ALA A 57 4.83 6.90 12.74
C ALA A 57 4.24 5.52 13.00
N ILE A 58 5.07 4.49 13.11
CA ILE A 58 4.63 3.13 13.50
C ILE A 58 4.02 3.15 14.90
N ALA A 59 4.68 3.80 15.88
CA ALA A 59 4.17 3.89 17.24
C ALA A 59 2.78 4.57 17.29
N LEU A 60 2.59 5.67 16.53
CA LEU A 60 1.31 6.35 16.42
C LEU A 60 0.23 5.46 15.78
N SER A 61 0.59 4.67 14.76
CA SER A 61 -0.34 3.71 14.16
C SER A 61 -0.77 2.62 15.14
N PHE A 62 0.15 2.12 15.97
CA PHE A 62 -0.18 1.15 17.01
C PHE A 62 -1.11 1.76 18.07
N GLU A 63 -0.80 2.97 18.54
CA GLU A 63 -1.62 3.71 19.52
C GLU A 63 -3.04 3.91 19.00
N GLU A 64 -3.20 4.40 17.76
CA GLU A 64 -4.51 4.63 17.14
C GLU A 64 -5.35 3.35 17.04
N ARG A 65 -4.70 2.21 16.79
CA ARG A 65 -5.37 0.91 16.67
C ARG A 65 -5.51 0.17 18.01
N GLY A 66 -5.07 0.75 19.11
CA GLY A 66 -5.06 0.11 20.41
C GLY A 66 -4.14 -1.13 20.47
N ALA A 67 -3.17 -1.22 19.57
CA ALA A 67 -2.20 -2.31 19.53
C ALA A 67 -1.01 -2.02 20.44
N THR A 68 -0.31 -3.07 20.90
CA THR A 68 0.87 -2.97 21.74
C THR A 68 2.09 -3.59 21.09
N GLY A 69 3.29 -3.25 21.56
CA GLY A 69 4.53 -3.85 21.10
C GLY A 69 5.19 -3.16 19.91
N ALA A 70 4.86 -1.89 19.63
CA ALA A 70 5.48 -1.09 18.59
C ALA A 70 7.02 -1.04 18.71
N ASP A 71 7.53 -0.95 19.94
CA ASP A 71 8.97 -0.91 20.27
C ASP A 71 9.73 -2.18 19.86
N LYS A 72 9.08 -3.33 19.90
CA LYS A 72 9.64 -4.59 19.38
C LYS A 72 9.46 -4.69 17.86
N TYR A 73 8.31 -4.27 17.37
CA TYR A 73 7.98 -4.32 15.94
C TYR A 73 8.97 -3.52 15.11
N VAL A 74 9.30 -2.28 15.48
CA VAL A 74 10.22 -1.42 14.71
C VAL A 74 11.66 -1.95 14.66
N LYS A 75 12.03 -2.87 15.57
CA LYS A 75 13.36 -3.48 15.62
C LYS A 75 13.45 -4.83 14.93
N ASP A 76 12.36 -5.31 14.36
CA ASP A 76 12.32 -6.62 13.71
C ASP A 76 13.09 -6.58 12.38
N ALA A 77 14.28 -7.13 12.41
CA ALA A 77 15.21 -7.24 11.27
C ALA A 77 15.16 -8.61 10.58
N GLU A 78 14.25 -9.49 11.00
CA GLU A 78 14.18 -10.86 10.50
C GLU A 78 12.95 -11.11 9.64
N LYS A 79 11.78 -10.62 10.08
CA LYS A 79 10.53 -10.85 9.37
C LYS A 79 10.48 -10.08 8.06
N LYS A 80 10.14 -10.80 7.01
CA LYS A 80 9.96 -10.32 5.65
C LYS A 80 8.58 -10.71 5.13
N PRO A 81 8.10 -10.08 4.06
CA PRO A 81 6.95 -10.57 3.34
C PRO A 81 7.12 -12.04 2.95
N VAL A 82 6.09 -12.83 3.17
CA VAL A 82 6.11 -14.26 2.90
C VAL A 82 5.31 -14.59 1.65
N LYS A 83 5.52 -15.79 1.12
CA LYS A 83 4.72 -16.33 0.04
C LYS A 83 3.23 -16.26 0.39
N TYR A 84 2.44 -15.75 -0.53
CA TYR A 84 1.00 -15.86 -0.46
C TYR A 84 0.57 -17.26 -0.90
N VAL A 85 -0.10 -17.96 -0.01
CA VAL A 85 -0.71 -19.26 -0.32
C VAL A 85 -2.21 -19.05 -0.45
N ASP A 86 -2.69 -19.19 -1.67
CA ASP A 86 -4.13 -19.09 -1.93
C ASP A 86 -4.85 -20.27 -1.29
N PRO A 87 -5.79 -20.04 -0.38
CA PRO A 87 -6.57 -21.11 0.24
C PRO A 87 -7.35 -21.98 -0.77
N MET A 88 -7.65 -21.41 -1.94
CA MET A 88 -8.32 -22.13 -3.04
C MET A 88 -7.34 -22.79 -4.03
N GLY A 89 -6.04 -22.59 -3.83
CA GLY A 89 -4.98 -23.24 -4.61
C GLY A 89 -4.76 -22.73 -6.04
N ALA A 90 -5.48 -21.66 -6.45
CA ALA A 90 -5.44 -21.17 -7.83
C ALA A 90 -4.38 -20.09 -8.07
N TYR A 91 -4.09 -19.24 -7.06
CA TYR A 91 -3.37 -17.98 -7.24
C TYR A 91 -2.27 -17.74 -6.21
N SER A 92 -1.59 -18.79 -5.79
CA SER A 92 -0.42 -18.64 -4.91
C SER A 92 0.71 -17.91 -5.63
N ALA A 93 1.40 -17.02 -4.90
CA ALA A 93 2.50 -16.23 -5.46
C ALA A 93 3.62 -16.07 -4.44
N ASP A 94 4.87 -16.07 -4.91
CA ASP A 94 6.03 -15.79 -4.07
C ASP A 94 6.07 -14.32 -3.65
N ALA A 95 6.72 -14.04 -2.51
CA ALA A 95 6.91 -12.67 -2.07
C ALA A 95 7.69 -11.86 -3.11
N VAL A 96 7.25 -10.62 -3.34
CA VAL A 96 7.86 -9.69 -4.31
C VAL A 96 8.76 -8.65 -3.63
N SER A 97 8.87 -8.69 -2.31
CA SER A 97 9.68 -7.77 -1.50
C SER A 97 10.52 -8.53 -0.49
N GLU A 98 11.70 -8.00 -0.21
CA GLU A 98 12.69 -8.55 0.73
C GLU A 98 12.92 -7.62 1.92
N ILE A 99 12.15 -6.53 2.06
CA ILE A 99 12.34 -5.59 3.17
C ILE A 99 11.96 -6.23 4.51
N THR A 100 12.71 -5.85 5.53
CA THR A 100 12.35 -6.08 6.94
C THR A 100 11.65 -4.83 7.50
N ILE A 101 11.16 -4.91 8.75
CA ILE A 101 10.53 -3.77 9.40
C ILE A 101 11.60 -2.80 9.91
N ALA A 102 12.68 -3.33 10.49
CA ALA A 102 13.76 -2.50 11.03
C ALA A 102 14.38 -1.60 9.96
N TRP A 103 14.66 -0.35 10.37
CA TRP A 103 15.35 0.62 9.53
C TRP A 103 16.73 0.12 9.11
N GLU A 104 17.08 0.32 7.85
CA GLU A 104 18.37 -0.06 7.32
C GLU A 104 19.36 1.11 7.38
N GLN A 105 20.51 0.86 8.01
CA GLN A 105 21.57 1.84 8.15
C GLN A 105 22.42 1.96 6.89
N GLY A 106 23.00 3.12 6.68
CA GLY A 106 23.92 3.37 5.58
C GLY A 106 23.42 4.43 4.60
N ALA A 107 24.09 4.53 3.46
CA ALA A 107 23.82 5.51 2.44
C ALA A 107 23.88 4.88 1.04
N GLY A 108 23.41 5.62 0.05
CA GLY A 108 23.39 5.19 -1.34
C GLY A 108 21.98 4.87 -1.85
N LYS A 109 21.87 4.82 -3.16
CA LYS A 109 20.57 4.69 -3.85
C LYS A 109 19.79 3.46 -3.42
N GLU A 110 20.46 2.35 -3.25
CA GLU A 110 19.82 1.08 -2.90
C GLU A 110 19.22 1.12 -1.48
N ILE A 111 19.96 1.66 -0.51
CA ILE A 111 19.48 1.82 0.87
C ILE A 111 18.34 2.83 0.93
N PHE A 112 18.45 3.92 0.18
CA PHE A 112 17.39 4.90 0.03
C PHE A 112 16.09 4.23 -0.45
N GLU A 113 16.13 3.45 -1.53
CA GLU A 113 14.95 2.79 -2.11
C GLU A 113 14.36 1.77 -1.13
N ARG A 114 15.18 0.97 -0.43
CA ARG A 114 14.69 0.03 0.57
C ARG A 114 14.03 0.71 1.77
N ASN A 115 14.58 1.84 2.23
CA ASN A 115 13.96 2.61 3.31
C ASN A 115 12.70 3.35 2.83
N LEU A 116 12.68 3.83 1.60
CA LEU A 116 11.45 4.37 1.01
C LEU A 116 10.35 3.31 0.92
N GLU A 117 10.69 2.10 0.48
CA GLU A 117 9.76 0.98 0.46
C GLU A 117 9.21 0.67 1.86
N ARG A 118 10.06 0.71 2.91
CA ARG A 118 9.63 0.53 4.31
C ARG A 118 8.63 1.60 4.73
N ILE A 119 8.96 2.87 4.50
CA ILE A 119 8.09 4.00 4.86
C ILE A 119 6.72 3.83 4.20
N ILE A 120 6.69 3.63 2.89
CA ILE A 120 5.44 3.55 2.14
C ILE A 120 4.64 2.31 2.50
N THR A 121 5.30 1.17 2.71
CA THR A 121 4.63 -0.07 3.13
C THR A 121 3.96 0.09 4.51
N GLN A 122 4.65 0.69 5.47
CA GLN A 122 4.08 0.94 6.80
C GLN A 122 3.00 2.03 6.76
N LYS A 123 3.16 3.07 5.94
CA LYS A 123 2.11 4.06 5.68
C LYS A 123 0.86 3.38 5.12
N TRP A 124 1.02 2.52 4.12
CA TRP A 124 -0.07 1.80 3.46
C TRP A 124 -0.89 0.96 4.45
N ILE A 125 -0.23 0.33 5.43
CA ILE A 125 -0.89 -0.41 6.52
C ILE A 125 -1.62 0.56 7.46
N ALA A 126 -0.98 1.67 7.84
CA ALA A 126 -1.51 2.63 8.81
C ALA A 126 -2.77 3.35 8.32
N ILE A 127 -2.84 3.66 7.03
CA ILE A 127 -3.98 4.38 6.44
C ILE A 127 -5.19 3.49 6.12
N PHE A 128 -5.13 2.19 6.40
CA PHE A 128 -6.30 1.33 6.22
C PHE A 128 -7.51 1.86 7.01
N PRO A 129 -8.72 2.01 6.43
CA PRO A 129 -9.17 1.47 5.14
C PRO A 129 -9.22 2.48 3.97
N LEU A 130 -8.39 3.50 3.95
CA LEU A 130 -8.38 4.55 2.91
C LEU A 130 -7.82 4.02 1.58
N GLY A 131 -8.60 3.24 0.85
CA GLY A 131 -8.14 2.54 -0.36
C GLY A 131 -7.68 3.46 -1.49
N LEU A 132 -8.33 4.63 -1.68
CA LEU A 132 -7.94 5.59 -2.72
C LEU A 132 -6.59 6.25 -2.41
N GLU A 133 -6.34 6.57 -1.16
CA GLU A 133 -5.03 7.10 -0.72
C GLU A 133 -3.94 6.04 -0.88
N ALA A 134 -4.21 4.82 -0.47
CA ALA A 134 -3.30 3.69 -0.65
C ALA A 134 -2.95 3.47 -2.13
N TRP A 135 -3.93 3.55 -3.02
CA TRP A 135 -3.72 3.44 -4.46
C TRP A 135 -2.93 4.63 -5.03
N ALA A 136 -3.18 5.86 -4.55
CA ALA A 136 -2.42 7.04 -4.94
C ALA A 136 -0.94 6.91 -4.56
N GLU A 137 -0.65 6.41 -3.35
CA GLU A 137 0.72 6.15 -2.90
C GLU A 137 1.44 5.10 -3.74
N HIS A 138 0.77 3.99 -4.03
CA HIS A 138 1.33 2.95 -4.88
C HIS A 138 1.61 3.47 -6.30
N ARG A 139 0.72 4.25 -6.88
CA ARG A 139 0.93 4.86 -8.20
C ARG A 139 2.11 5.84 -8.23
N ARG A 140 2.28 6.60 -7.16
CA ARG A 140 3.33 7.62 -7.03
C ARG A 140 4.72 7.01 -6.85
N THR A 141 4.82 5.93 -6.07
CA THR A 141 6.09 5.39 -5.60
C THR A 141 6.44 4.01 -6.16
N GLY A 142 5.45 3.25 -6.60
CA GLY A 142 5.58 1.83 -6.90
C GLY A 142 5.57 0.94 -5.66
N TYR A 143 5.42 1.52 -4.46
CA TYR A 143 5.38 0.81 -3.19
C TYR A 143 3.99 0.90 -2.51
N PRO A 144 3.61 -0.07 -1.67
CA PRO A 144 4.30 -1.34 -1.45
C PRO A 144 4.39 -2.16 -2.73
N ARG A 145 5.35 -3.08 -2.82
CA ARG A 145 5.38 -4.06 -3.91
C ARG A 145 4.23 -5.02 -3.73
N LEU A 146 3.21 -4.85 -4.54
CA LEU A 146 2.02 -5.69 -4.54
C LEU A 146 2.23 -6.92 -5.42
N LEU A 147 1.56 -8.02 -5.07
CA LEU A 147 1.54 -9.19 -5.93
C LEU A 147 0.85 -8.83 -7.26
N PRO A 148 1.44 -9.18 -8.42
CA PRO A 148 0.82 -8.91 -9.70
C PRO A 148 -0.48 -9.70 -9.84
N ALA A 149 -1.43 -9.14 -10.58
CA ALA A 149 -2.62 -9.90 -10.96
C ALA A 149 -2.21 -11.08 -11.87
N VAL A 150 -2.77 -12.25 -11.59
CA VAL A 150 -2.44 -13.47 -12.35
C VAL A 150 -3.16 -13.50 -13.70
N GLU A 151 -4.33 -12.88 -13.77
CA GLU A 151 -5.18 -12.92 -14.96
C GLU A 151 -5.79 -11.53 -15.21
N ASN A 152 -5.71 -11.06 -16.45
CA ASN A 152 -6.45 -9.87 -16.89
C ASN A 152 -7.80 -10.30 -17.45
N LYS A 153 -8.88 -9.90 -16.77
CA LYS A 153 -10.26 -10.13 -17.23
C LYS A 153 -10.88 -8.93 -17.94
N ASP A 154 -10.10 -7.87 -18.15
CA ASP A 154 -10.54 -6.74 -18.96
C ASP A 154 -10.62 -7.15 -20.43
N PRO A 155 -11.82 -7.13 -21.04
CA PRO A 155 -12.00 -7.54 -22.43
C PRO A 155 -11.24 -6.66 -23.44
N ASN A 156 -10.90 -5.43 -23.04
CA ASN A 156 -10.16 -4.49 -23.89
C ASN A 156 -8.66 -4.53 -23.63
N ASN A 157 -8.20 -5.33 -22.67
CA ASN A 157 -6.81 -5.39 -22.24
C ASN A 157 -6.18 -4.01 -21.96
N SER A 158 -6.98 -3.09 -21.42
CA SER A 158 -6.62 -1.70 -21.19
C SER A 158 -5.74 -1.49 -19.95
N VAL A 159 -5.61 -2.53 -19.12
CA VAL A 159 -4.82 -2.51 -17.90
C VAL A 159 -3.63 -3.46 -18.02
N ASP A 160 -2.43 -2.93 -17.87
CA ASP A 160 -1.24 -3.75 -17.70
C ASP A 160 -1.27 -4.43 -16.31
N ILE A 161 -1.32 -5.77 -16.29
CA ILE A 161 -1.40 -6.53 -15.03
C ILE A 161 -0.14 -6.45 -14.18
N ALA A 162 1.01 -6.14 -14.78
CA ALA A 162 2.28 -6.04 -14.04
C ALA A 162 2.37 -4.75 -13.21
N ILE A 163 1.78 -3.68 -13.71
CA ILE A 163 1.82 -2.36 -13.04
C ILE A 163 0.47 -1.91 -12.47
N GLY A 164 -0.60 -2.62 -12.80
CA GLY A 164 -1.95 -2.32 -12.36
C GLY A 164 -2.55 -1.05 -12.98
N PRO A 165 -3.77 -0.66 -12.57
CA PRO A 165 -4.44 0.52 -13.10
C PRO A 165 -3.76 1.80 -12.63
N ARG A 166 -3.32 2.63 -13.58
CA ARG A 166 -2.63 3.90 -13.29
C ARG A 166 -3.59 5.08 -13.17
N ARG A 167 -4.74 5.01 -13.76
CA ARG A 167 -5.83 6.01 -13.69
C ARG A 167 -7.18 5.35 -13.88
N LEU A 168 -8.22 6.05 -13.49
CA LEU A 168 -9.58 5.66 -13.86
C LEU A 168 -9.80 5.89 -15.36
N PRO A 169 -10.56 5.02 -16.04
CA PRO A 169 -10.95 5.27 -17.44
C PRO A 169 -11.84 6.51 -17.49
N TYR A 170 -11.81 7.20 -18.61
CA TYR A 170 -12.76 8.29 -18.84
C TYR A 170 -14.18 7.72 -18.99
N PRO A 171 -15.21 8.48 -18.57
CA PRO A 171 -16.59 8.12 -18.87
C PRO A 171 -16.81 7.93 -20.38
N ALA A 172 -17.73 7.02 -20.73
CA ALA A 172 -17.99 6.72 -22.14
C ALA A 172 -18.40 7.95 -22.97
N ASP A 173 -19.10 8.89 -22.34
CA ASP A 173 -19.55 10.13 -23.00
C ASP A 173 -18.38 11.04 -23.41
N GLU A 174 -17.25 11.00 -22.69
CA GLU A 174 -16.06 11.77 -23.06
C GLU A 174 -15.46 11.32 -24.40
N TYR A 175 -15.53 10.03 -24.70
CA TYR A 175 -15.05 9.51 -26.00
C TYR A 175 -15.88 10.02 -27.17
N ASN A 176 -17.14 10.35 -26.93
CA ASN A 176 -18.05 10.85 -27.97
C ASN A 176 -18.03 12.38 -28.07
N SER A 177 -17.93 13.09 -26.95
CA SER A 177 -18.09 14.55 -26.88
C SER A 177 -16.76 15.31 -26.84
N ASN A 178 -15.69 14.70 -26.33
CA ASN A 178 -14.40 15.36 -26.09
C ASN A 178 -13.20 14.59 -26.64
N ALA A 179 -13.35 13.93 -27.77
CA ALA A 179 -12.32 13.09 -28.38
C ALA A 179 -10.95 13.81 -28.54
N CYS A 180 -10.95 15.11 -28.84
CA CYS A 180 -9.71 15.90 -28.96
C CYS A 180 -8.95 16.00 -27.66
N LEU A 181 -9.62 16.21 -26.53
CA LEU A 181 -8.99 16.32 -25.20
C LEU A 181 -8.45 14.99 -24.73
N LEU A 182 -9.14 13.89 -25.04
CA LEU A 182 -8.66 12.54 -24.72
C LEU A 182 -7.39 12.19 -25.47
N TYR A 183 -7.29 12.61 -26.72
CA TYR A 183 -6.11 12.33 -27.56
C TYR A 183 -4.87 13.10 -27.13
N THR A 184 -5.04 14.28 -26.56
CA THR A 184 -3.93 15.14 -26.10
C THR A 184 -3.58 14.96 -24.64
N SER A 185 -4.37 14.18 -23.89
CA SER A 185 -4.13 13.92 -22.48
C SER A 185 -2.93 12.99 -22.29
N PRO A 186 -1.92 13.33 -21.47
CA PRO A 186 -0.82 12.42 -21.22
C PRO A 186 -1.33 11.13 -20.56
N SER A 187 -0.90 10.01 -21.11
CA SER A 187 -1.21 8.65 -20.62
C SER A 187 -0.55 8.33 -19.31
#